data_30cdc337962df24f8ca5f08cd899d9a7
#
_entry.id   30cdc337962df24f8ca5f08cd899d9a7
#
_cell.length_a   1.000
_cell.length_b   1.000
_cell.length_c   1.000
_cell.angle_alpha   90.00
_cell.angle_beta   90.00
_cell.angle_gamma   90.00
#
_symmetry.space_group_name_H-M   'P 1'
#
loop_
_entity.id
_entity.type
_entity.pdbx_description
1 polymer ?
#
loop_
_entity_poly.entity_id
_entity_poly.type
_entity_poly.pdbx_seq_one_letter_code
_entity_poly.pdbx_strand_id
1 'polypeptide(L)'
;VVGLAFNLYDPEPLLGDQDELGITCALLPADTEGVEIGRRHNPGGSPFMNGPINGKDVFVPLDAIIGGPEMAGKGWRMLIECLGAGRGVSLPALATASGEMGYRMTGAFSRIRRQFGTAVGHFEGVQEASAEVAGLAYTLEAYRHLVTRGLEEGTISVVTAMAKYHSTE
;
A
#
# COMPACT_ATOMS: atom_id res chain seq x y z
N VAL A 1 15.36 -1.21 12.12
CA VAL A 1 15.62 -0.01 11.31
C VAL A 1 14.34 0.78 11.16
N VAL A 2 14.41 2.10 11.33
CA VAL A 2 13.31 3.04 11.09
C VAL A 2 13.60 3.80 9.81
N GLY A 3 12.68 3.75 8.84
CA GLY A 3 12.68 4.61 7.68
C GLY A 3 11.96 5.91 8.04
N LEU A 4 12.64 7.03 7.92
CA LEU A 4 12.12 8.34 8.26
C LEU A 4 11.98 9.18 7.00
N ALA A 5 10.84 9.86 6.85
CA ALA A 5 10.65 10.91 5.87
C ALA A 5 10.23 12.19 6.60
N PHE A 6 10.96 13.27 6.39
CA PHE A 6 10.79 14.51 7.14
C PHE A 6 11.11 15.74 6.27
N ASN A 7 10.56 16.89 6.63
CA ASN A 7 10.99 18.15 6.04
C ASN A 7 12.33 18.57 6.64
N LEU A 8 13.29 18.83 5.79
CA LEU A 8 14.62 19.28 6.20
C LEU A 8 14.73 20.79 6.07
N TYR A 9 15.11 21.42 7.16
CA TYR A 9 15.43 22.84 7.25
C TYR A 9 16.92 23.01 7.45
N ASP A 10 17.54 23.90 6.69
CA ASP A 10 18.99 24.17 6.69
C ASP A 10 19.27 25.68 6.83
N PRO A 11 19.01 26.27 8.02
CA PRO A 11 19.18 27.70 8.22
C PRO A 11 20.64 28.18 8.19
N GLU A 12 21.59 27.25 8.22
CA GLU A 12 23.03 27.54 8.19
C GLU A 12 23.69 27.25 6.83
N PRO A 13 22.98 27.21 5.74
CA PRO A 13 23.20 26.72 4.39
C PRO A 13 24.37 25.71 4.25
N LEU A 14 24.26 24.59 4.97
CA LEU A 14 25.25 23.51 4.97
C LEU A 14 25.10 22.57 3.77
N LEU A 15 23.87 22.44 3.25
CA LEU A 15 23.49 21.50 2.20
C LEU A 15 22.97 22.18 0.92
N GLY A 16 22.72 23.48 0.97
CA GLY A 16 22.19 24.23 -0.18
C GLY A 16 21.96 25.71 0.13
N ASP A 17 21.46 26.45 -0.84
CA ASP A 17 21.24 27.90 -0.73
C ASP A 17 19.82 28.26 -0.21
N GLN A 18 19.01 27.26 0.15
CA GLN A 18 17.62 27.44 0.61
C GLN A 18 17.46 26.93 2.04
N ASP A 19 16.75 27.69 2.86
CA ASP A 19 16.46 27.32 4.25
C ASP A 19 15.59 26.07 4.37
N GLU A 20 14.68 25.86 3.41
CA GLU A 20 13.79 24.68 3.34
C GLU A 20 14.14 23.83 2.14
N LEU A 21 14.77 22.69 2.38
CA LEU A 21 15.19 21.77 1.32
C LEU A 21 14.08 20.80 0.91
N GLY A 22 13.06 20.63 1.75
CA GLY A 22 11.93 19.75 1.51
C GLY A 22 12.09 18.34 2.07
N ILE A 23 11.25 17.42 1.58
CA ILE A 23 11.20 16.06 2.10
C ILE A 23 12.51 15.33 1.83
N THR A 24 13.09 14.83 2.91
CA THR A 24 14.33 14.04 2.94
C THR A 24 14.07 12.69 3.55
N CYS A 25 14.68 11.63 3.04
CA CYS A 25 14.55 10.28 3.57
C CYS A 25 15.85 9.85 4.24
N ALA A 26 15.72 9.25 5.43
CA ALA A 26 16.85 8.72 6.19
C ALA A 26 16.53 7.33 6.77
N LEU A 27 17.57 6.57 7.08
CA LEU A 27 17.47 5.29 7.77
C LEU A 27 18.18 5.39 9.12
N LEU A 28 17.45 5.03 10.18
CA LEU A 28 17.98 5.04 11.53
C LEU A 28 17.90 3.63 12.16
N PRO A 29 18.88 3.25 13.01
CA PRO A 29 18.70 2.14 13.93
C PRO A 29 17.44 2.31 14.78
N ALA A 30 16.74 1.23 15.09
CA ALA A 30 15.51 1.30 15.87
C ALA A 30 15.74 1.64 17.35
N ASP A 31 16.96 1.48 17.79
CA ASP A 31 17.48 1.77 19.16
C ASP A 31 18.20 3.12 19.24
N THR A 32 18.05 3.99 18.23
CA THR A 32 18.57 5.35 18.27
C THR A 32 17.96 6.12 19.45
N GLU A 33 18.79 6.85 20.18
CA GLU A 33 18.36 7.66 21.32
C GLU A 33 17.26 8.66 20.90
N GLY A 34 16.20 8.77 21.70
CA GLY A 34 15.04 9.60 21.40
C GLY A 34 13.98 8.94 20.53
N VAL A 35 14.22 7.75 19.99
CA VAL A 35 13.23 6.96 19.23
C VAL A 35 12.48 6.03 20.18
N GLU A 36 11.16 6.11 20.17
CA GLU A 36 10.27 5.22 20.93
C GLU A 36 9.37 4.45 19.97
N ILE A 37 9.51 3.12 19.98
CA ILE A 37 8.63 2.21 19.22
C ILE A 37 7.50 1.78 20.15
N GLY A 38 6.30 2.22 19.83
CA GLY A 38 5.11 1.94 20.61
C GLY A 38 4.53 0.54 20.38
N ARG A 39 3.35 0.33 20.95
CA ARG A 39 2.64 -0.94 20.88
C ARG A 39 2.26 -1.28 19.43
N ARG A 40 2.51 -2.53 19.02
CA ARG A 40 2.05 -3.04 17.73
C ARG A 40 0.52 -3.07 17.63
N HIS A 41 0.01 -2.71 16.48
CA HIS A 41 -1.40 -2.87 16.16
C HIS A 41 -1.72 -4.32 15.81
N ASN A 42 -2.98 -4.70 16.02
CA ASN A 42 -3.50 -6.02 15.72
C ASN A 42 -4.76 -5.90 14.84
N PRO A 43 -4.63 -5.43 13.59
CA PRO A 43 -5.77 -5.19 12.71
C PRO A 43 -6.47 -6.50 12.35
N GLY A 44 -7.78 -6.55 12.59
CA GLY A 44 -8.58 -7.75 12.32
C GLY A 44 -8.15 -9.00 13.08
N GLY A 45 -7.44 -8.86 14.20
CA GLY A 45 -6.91 -10.00 14.96
C GLY A 45 -5.69 -10.67 14.34
N SER A 46 -5.13 -10.12 13.26
CA SER A 46 -3.92 -10.62 12.63
C SER A 46 -2.67 -9.95 13.19
N PRO A 47 -1.60 -10.71 13.46
CA PRO A 47 -0.33 -10.12 13.86
C PRO A 47 0.24 -9.31 12.70
N PHE A 48 0.42 -8.01 12.92
CA PHE A 48 0.95 -7.10 11.92
C PHE A 48 2.03 -6.21 12.54
N MET A 49 3.15 -6.03 11.82
CA MET A 49 4.32 -5.33 12.34
C MET A 49 4.22 -3.82 12.12
N ASN A 50 3.11 -3.22 12.50
CA ASN A 50 2.98 -1.78 12.51
C ASN A 50 2.54 -1.28 13.90
N GLY A 51 2.82 -0.03 14.18
CA GLY A 51 2.49 0.65 15.42
C GLY A 51 3.01 2.08 15.38
N PRO A 52 2.67 2.90 16.36
CA PRO A 52 3.18 4.26 16.44
C PRO A 52 4.70 4.24 16.68
N ILE A 53 5.38 5.16 16.05
CA ILE A 53 6.79 5.46 16.29
C ILE A 53 6.86 6.94 16.63
N ASN A 54 7.40 7.26 17.78
CA ASN A 54 7.60 8.63 18.25
C ASN A 54 9.10 8.93 18.26
N GLY A 55 9.45 10.18 17.96
CA GLY A 55 10.81 10.68 18.08
C GLY A 55 10.81 12.05 18.74
N LYS A 56 11.75 12.26 19.67
CA LYS A 56 11.97 13.55 20.29
C LYS A 56 13.47 13.79 20.41
N ASP A 57 13.90 14.93 19.89
CA ASP A 57 15.31 15.35 19.94
C ASP A 57 16.27 14.28 19.38
N VAL A 58 15.85 13.55 18.35
CA VAL A 58 16.63 12.46 17.74
C VAL A 58 17.73 13.05 16.89
N PHE A 59 18.98 12.72 17.18
CA PHE A 59 20.09 13.09 16.32
C PHE A 59 20.14 12.20 15.06
N VAL A 60 20.12 12.83 13.89
CA VAL A 60 20.20 12.16 12.58
C VAL A 60 21.48 12.63 11.89
N PRO A 61 22.53 11.82 11.80
CA PRO A 61 23.71 12.20 11.07
C PRO A 61 23.43 12.32 9.56
N LEU A 62 24.15 13.20 8.86
CA LEU A 62 23.91 13.45 7.42
C LEU A 62 24.16 12.23 6.53
N ASP A 63 25.03 11.32 6.94
CA ASP A 63 25.29 10.05 6.26
C ASP A 63 24.14 9.02 6.40
N ALA A 64 23.20 9.24 7.34
CA ALA A 64 21.97 8.46 7.43
C ALA A 64 20.96 8.80 6.33
N ILE A 65 21.14 9.92 5.61
CA ILE A 65 20.31 10.27 4.45
C ILE A 65 20.48 9.21 3.37
N ILE A 66 19.37 8.70 2.87
CA ILE A 66 19.37 7.67 1.81
C ILE A 66 19.98 8.27 0.53
N GLY A 67 21.08 7.68 0.10
CA GLY A 67 21.85 8.15 -1.05
C GLY A 67 22.84 9.26 -0.77
N GLY A 68 23.01 9.67 0.52
CA GLY A 68 23.97 10.67 0.95
C GLY A 68 23.41 12.10 1.06
N PRO A 69 24.21 13.05 1.57
CA PRO A 69 23.79 14.43 1.79
C PRO A 69 23.27 15.15 0.54
N GLU A 70 23.79 14.82 -0.64
CA GLU A 70 23.36 15.36 -1.93
C GLU A 70 21.92 14.99 -2.31
N MET A 71 21.32 14.02 -1.60
CA MET A 71 19.92 13.62 -1.76
C MET A 71 18.97 14.33 -0.80
N ALA A 72 19.47 15.28 -0.01
CA ALA A 72 18.64 16.15 0.82
C ALA A 72 17.57 16.86 -0.04
N GLY A 73 16.33 16.89 0.44
CA GLY A 73 15.20 17.48 -0.28
C GLY A 73 14.63 16.65 -1.44
N LYS A 74 15.25 15.54 -1.81
CA LYS A 74 14.81 14.69 -2.95
C LYS A 74 13.99 13.47 -2.52
N GLY A 75 13.65 13.37 -1.24
CA GLY A 75 12.96 12.21 -0.65
C GLY A 75 11.56 11.97 -1.21
N TRP A 76 10.84 13.02 -1.60
CA TRP A 76 9.51 12.84 -2.20
C TRP A 76 9.57 12.03 -3.50
N ARG A 77 10.53 12.35 -4.35
CA ARG A 77 10.74 11.59 -5.59
C ARG A 77 11.09 10.12 -5.31
N MET A 78 11.98 9.87 -4.34
CA MET A 78 12.32 8.51 -3.92
C MET A 78 11.08 7.72 -3.46
N LEU A 79 10.24 8.33 -2.63
CA LEU A 79 9.01 7.71 -2.13
C LEU A 79 8.05 7.36 -3.27
N ILE A 80 7.83 8.27 -4.21
CA ILE A 80 6.92 8.03 -5.34
C ILE A 80 7.46 6.93 -6.27
N GLU A 81 8.74 7.00 -6.65
CA GLU A 81 9.33 6.04 -7.57
C GLU A 81 9.43 4.63 -6.96
N CYS A 82 9.85 4.52 -5.69
CA CYS A 82 10.05 3.22 -5.05
C CYS A 82 8.75 2.60 -4.52
N LEU A 83 7.85 3.40 -3.93
CA LEU A 83 6.62 2.89 -3.32
C LEU A 83 5.45 2.83 -4.31
N GLY A 84 5.49 3.64 -5.36
CA GLY A 84 4.43 3.70 -6.36
C GLY A 84 4.22 2.36 -7.07
N ALA A 85 5.29 1.72 -7.51
CA ALA A 85 5.25 0.42 -8.15
C ALA A 85 4.66 -0.67 -7.23
N GLY A 86 5.16 -0.76 -5.98
CA GLY A 86 4.65 -1.71 -4.99
C GLY A 86 3.16 -1.52 -4.69
N ARG A 87 2.69 -0.29 -4.58
CA ARG A 87 1.27 0.02 -4.36
C ARG A 87 0.39 -0.40 -5.54
N GLY A 88 0.86 -0.20 -6.74
CA GLY A 88 0.11 -0.56 -7.94
C GLY A 88 0.04 -2.06 -8.19
N VAL A 89 0.95 -2.85 -7.63
CA VAL A 89 1.02 -4.30 -7.83
C VAL A 89 0.50 -5.06 -6.62
N SER A 90 1.13 -4.85 -5.46
CA SER A 90 0.88 -5.70 -4.29
C SER A 90 -0.52 -5.53 -3.71
N LEU A 91 -1.02 -4.29 -3.59
CA LEU A 91 -2.35 -4.04 -3.04
C LEU A 91 -3.47 -4.48 -3.98
N PRO A 92 -3.45 -4.15 -5.29
CA PRO A 92 -4.42 -4.71 -6.23
C PRO A 92 -4.38 -6.23 -6.32
N ALA A 93 -3.20 -6.86 -6.24
CA ALA A 93 -3.08 -8.32 -6.26
C ALA A 93 -3.75 -8.97 -5.03
N LEU A 94 -3.56 -8.41 -3.83
CA LEU A 94 -4.25 -8.88 -2.63
C LEU A 94 -5.77 -8.72 -2.73
N ALA A 95 -6.25 -7.58 -3.23
CA ALA A 95 -7.67 -7.34 -3.42
C ALA A 95 -8.26 -8.28 -4.47
N THR A 96 -7.57 -8.52 -5.58
CA THR A 96 -7.97 -9.49 -6.60
C THR A 96 -8.09 -10.90 -6.03
N ALA A 97 -7.09 -11.35 -5.24
CA ALA A 97 -7.14 -12.65 -4.57
C ALA A 97 -8.32 -12.77 -3.60
N SER A 98 -8.63 -11.69 -2.87
CA SER A 98 -9.80 -11.63 -1.99
C SER A 98 -11.12 -11.70 -2.79
N GLY A 99 -11.19 -10.99 -3.91
CA GLY A 99 -12.32 -11.03 -4.83
C GLY A 99 -12.55 -12.42 -5.43
N GLU A 100 -11.49 -13.09 -5.88
CA GLU A 100 -11.56 -14.48 -6.36
C GLU A 100 -12.05 -15.45 -5.26
N MET A 101 -11.51 -15.31 -4.06
CA MET A 101 -11.94 -16.14 -2.94
C MET A 101 -13.42 -15.90 -2.63
N GLY A 102 -13.86 -14.64 -2.55
CA GLY A 102 -15.25 -14.26 -2.35
C GLY A 102 -16.17 -14.87 -3.41
N TYR A 103 -15.81 -14.72 -4.68
CA TYR A 103 -16.53 -15.32 -5.79
C TYR A 103 -16.67 -16.84 -5.67
N ARG A 104 -15.57 -17.56 -5.43
CA ARG A 104 -15.57 -19.02 -5.32
C ARG A 104 -16.38 -19.51 -4.12
N MET A 105 -16.19 -18.90 -2.95
CA MET A 105 -16.89 -19.27 -1.72
C MET A 105 -18.39 -18.98 -1.81
N THR A 106 -18.76 -17.81 -2.28
CA THR A 106 -20.16 -17.40 -2.47
C THR A 106 -20.86 -18.32 -3.49
N GLY A 107 -20.21 -18.59 -4.60
CA GLY A 107 -20.72 -19.49 -5.62
C GLY A 107 -20.90 -20.93 -5.13
N ALA A 108 -19.94 -21.47 -4.39
CA ALA A 108 -20.03 -22.79 -3.79
C ALA A 108 -21.15 -22.86 -2.73
N PHE A 109 -21.18 -21.88 -1.82
CA PHE A 109 -22.21 -21.83 -0.78
C PHE A 109 -23.61 -21.71 -1.35
N SER A 110 -23.84 -20.86 -2.34
CA SER A 110 -25.15 -20.66 -2.97
C SER A 110 -25.69 -21.92 -3.67
N ARG A 111 -24.82 -22.83 -4.09
CA ARG A 111 -25.18 -24.12 -4.68
C ARG A 111 -25.51 -25.20 -3.64
N ILE A 112 -24.84 -25.15 -2.48
CA ILE A 112 -24.97 -26.17 -1.43
C ILE A 112 -26.09 -25.82 -0.44
N ARG A 113 -26.16 -24.55 -0.01
CA ARG A 113 -27.17 -24.09 0.95
C ARG A 113 -28.56 -24.18 0.35
N ARG A 114 -29.47 -24.84 1.06
CA ARG A 114 -30.89 -25.00 0.64
C ARG A 114 -31.81 -24.27 1.61
N GLN A 115 -32.79 -23.58 1.07
CA GLN A 115 -33.92 -22.99 1.79
C GLN A 115 -35.18 -23.14 0.93
N PHE A 116 -36.33 -23.32 1.57
CA PHE A 116 -37.61 -23.49 0.87
C PHE A 116 -37.60 -24.59 -0.22
N GLY A 117 -36.84 -25.67 0.03
CA GLY A 117 -36.75 -26.80 -0.86
C GLY A 117 -35.79 -26.66 -2.05
N THR A 118 -35.16 -25.52 -2.24
CA THR A 118 -34.23 -25.25 -3.35
C THR A 118 -32.87 -24.71 -2.88
N ALA A 119 -31.84 -24.75 -3.76
CA ALA A 119 -30.57 -24.11 -3.47
C ALA A 119 -30.76 -22.58 -3.47
N VAL A 120 -30.13 -21.88 -2.53
CA VAL A 120 -30.31 -20.42 -2.39
C VAL A 120 -29.84 -19.63 -3.63
N GLY A 121 -28.93 -20.18 -4.42
CA GLY A 121 -28.49 -19.61 -5.69
C GLY A 121 -29.55 -19.52 -6.79
N HIS A 122 -30.74 -20.10 -6.57
CA HIS A 122 -31.88 -19.94 -7.47
C HIS A 122 -32.76 -18.73 -7.16
N PHE A 123 -32.51 -18.05 -6.04
CA PHE A 123 -33.23 -16.82 -5.69
C PHE A 123 -32.61 -15.63 -6.43
N GLU A 124 -33.43 -14.80 -7.06
CA GLU A 124 -33.02 -13.66 -7.87
C GLU A 124 -32.09 -12.70 -7.12
N GLY A 125 -32.40 -12.37 -5.86
CA GLY A 125 -31.53 -11.49 -5.06
C GLY A 125 -30.14 -12.10 -4.76
N VAL A 126 -30.03 -13.44 -4.68
CA VAL A 126 -28.74 -14.11 -4.54
C VAL A 126 -27.99 -14.14 -5.88
N GLN A 127 -28.72 -14.31 -6.98
CA GLN A 127 -28.13 -14.27 -8.34
C GLN A 127 -27.58 -12.89 -8.66
N GLU A 128 -28.32 -11.82 -8.33
CA GLU A 128 -27.90 -10.44 -8.53
C GLU A 128 -26.58 -10.16 -7.78
N ALA A 129 -26.55 -10.41 -6.48
CA ALA A 129 -25.32 -10.23 -5.69
C ALA A 129 -24.15 -11.10 -6.18
N SER A 130 -24.44 -12.33 -6.59
CA SER A 130 -23.41 -13.25 -7.11
C SER A 130 -22.85 -12.77 -8.47
N ALA A 131 -23.71 -12.21 -9.31
CA ALA A 131 -23.30 -11.64 -10.61
C ALA A 131 -22.42 -10.41 -10.42
N GLU A 132 -22.75 -9.54 -9.47
CA GLU A 132 -21.94 -8.37 -9.11
C GLU A 132 -20.55 -8.79 -8.61
N VAL A 133 -20.49 -9.71 -7.65
CA VAL A 133 -19.23 -10.26 -7.13
C VAL A 133 -18.38 -10.88 -8.26
N ALA A 134 -19.01 -11.63 -9.17
CA ALA A 134 -18.30 -12.23 -10.30
C ALA A 134 -17.76 -11.18 -11.27
N GLY A 135 -18.55 -10.15 -11.59
CA GLY A 135 -18.17 -9.05 -12.46
C GLY A 135 -17.00 -8.23 -11.90
N LEU A 136 -17.05 -7.92 -10.60
CA LEU A 136 -15.97 -7.22 -9.92
C LEU A 136 -14.70 -8.06 -9.86
N ALA A 137 -14.78 -9.34 -9.51
CA ALA A 137 -13.63 -10.25 -9.50
C ALA A 137 -12.96 -10.33 -10.89
N TYR A 138 -13.75 -10.44 -11.97
CA TYR A 138 -13.25 -10.43 -13.34
C TYR A 138 -12.55 -9.09 -13.68
N THR A 139 -13.15 -7.98 -13.31
CA THR A 139 -12.59 -6.64 -13.56
C THR A 139 -11.27 -6.44 -12.84
N LEU A 140 -11.19 -6.83 -11.56
CA LEU A 140 -9.96 -6.73 -10.77
C LEU A 140 -8.84 -7.59 -11.37
N GLU A 141 -9.15 -8.80 -11.83
CA GLU A 141 -8.15 -9.66 -12.49
C GLU A 141 -7.65 -9.05 -13.80
N ALA A 142 -8.53 -8.44 -14.60
CA ALA A 142 -8.14 -7.72 -15.80
C ALA A 142 -7.21 -6.53 -15.48
N TYR A 143 -7.51 -5.76 -14.43
CA TYR A 143 -6.64 -4.68 -13.95
C TYR A 143 -5.29 -5.20 -13.50
N ARG A 144 -5.25 -6.30 -12.75
CA ARG A 144 -3.99 -6.91 -12.30
C ARG A 144 -3.09 -7.26 -13.47
N HIS A 145 -3.64 -7.88 -14.50
CA HIS A 145 -2.89 -8.20 -15.72
C HIS A 145 -2.40 -6.95 -16.45
N LEU A 146 -3.26 -5.95 -16.60
CA LEU A 146 -2.92 -4.69 -17.26
C LEU A 146 -1.77 -3.96 -16.54
N VAL A 147 -1.83 -3.89 -15.22
CA VAL A 147 -0.78 -3.27 -14.40
C VAL A 147 0.53 -4.02 -14.53
N THR A 148 0.51 -5.36 -14.43
CA THR A 148 1.72 -6.18 -14.53
C THR A 148 2.41 -5.97 -15.87
N ARG A 149 1.63 -5.98 -16.97
CA ARG A 149 2.16 -5.73 -18.30
C ARG A 149 2.67 -4.30 -18.49
N GLY A 150 1.95 -3.30 -17.98
CA GLY A 150 2.37 -1.91 -18.05
C GLY A 150 3.66 -1.64 -17.28
N LEU A 151 3.93 -2.40 -16.20
CA LEU A 151 5.20 -2.36 -15.47
C LEU A 151 6.38 -2.79 -16.34
N GLU A 152 6.23 -3.87 -17.08
CA GLU A 152 7.26 -4.37 -18.01
C GLU A 152 7.53 -3.37 -19.14
N GLU A 153 6.51 -2.64 -19.58
CA GLU A 153 6.58 -1.64 -20.65
C GLU A 153 6.97 -0.21 -20.14
N GLY A 154 7.07 0.00 -18.81
CA GLY A 154 7.51 1.27 -18.19
C GLY A 154 6.42 2.38 -18.15
N THR A 155 5.16 2.06 -18.41
CA THR A 155 4.03 3.03 -18.46
C THR A 155 2.99 2.75 -17.39
N ILE A 156 3.17 3.31 -16.15
CA ILE A 156 2.37 2.77 -15.06
C ILE A 156 1.58 3.75 -14.19
N SER A 157 1.95 5.02 -14.11
CA SER A 157 1.46 5.87 -13.01
C SER A 157 -0.06 6.01 -12.94
N VAL A 158 -0.74 6.21 -14.06
CA VAL A 158 -2.20 6.38 -14.09
C VAL A 158 -2.91 5.04 -13.89
N VAL A 159 -2.45 4.00 -14.58
CA VAL A 159 -3.07 2.66 -14.52
C VAL A 159 -2.96 2.05 -13.12
N THR A 160 -1.81 2.23 -12.44
CA THR A 160 -1.64 1.78 -11.06
C THR A 160 -2.54 2.52 -10.08
N ALA A 161 -2.73 3.84 -10.28
CA ALA A 161 -3.64 4.62 -9.47
C ALA A 161 -5.11 4.15 -9.65
N MET A 162 -5.53 3.90 -10.89
CA MET A 162 -6.85 3.35 -11.21
C MET A 162 -7.03 1.96 -10.59
N ALA A 163 -6.06 1.07 -10.75
CA ALA A 163 -6.10 -0.27 -10.18
C ALA A 163 -6.22 -0.22 -8.65
N LYS A 164 -5.45 0.66 -7.99
CA LYS A 164 -5.52 0.85 -6.55
C LYS A 164 -6.89 1.36 -6.12
N TYR A 165 -7.46 2.34 -6.82
CA TYR A 165 -8.79 2.87 -6.54
C TYR A 165 -9.85 1.78 -6.62
N HIS A 166 -10.00 1.13 -7.79
CA HIS A 166 -11.01 0.11 -8.00
C HIS A 166 -10.85 -1.16 -7.15
N SER A 167 -9.66 -1.40 -6.62
CA SER A 167 -9.42 -2.55 -5.75
C SER A 167 -9.73 -2.31 -4.28
N THR A 168 -10.02 -1.05 -3.90
CA THR A 168 -10.27 -0.67 -2.50
C THR A 168 -11.63 -0.04 -2.27
N GLU A 169 -12.42 0.15 -3.30
CA GLU A 169 -13.85 0.53 -3.25
C GLU A 169 -14.72 -0.73 -3.25
#